data_e5f46d0aa568fd533b3a77173aedfc3c
#
_entry.id   e5f46d0aa568fd533b3a77173aedfc3c
#
_cell.length_a   1.000
_cell.length_b   1.000
_cell.length_c   1.000
_cell.angle_alpha   90.00
_cell.angle_beta   90.00
_cell.angle_gamma   90.00
#
_symmetry.space_group_name_H-M   'P 1'
#
loop_
_entity.id
_entity.type
_entity.pdbx_description
1 polymer ?
#
loop_
_entity_poly.entity_id
_entity_poly.type
_entity_poly.pdbx_seq_one_letter_code
_entity_poly.pdbx_strand_id
1 'polypeptide(L)'
;MFLSGRYNHQVDDKGRIRIPAKFKDALGSHPYVTVGQNHCLYVFSQEEAQRILSDRFGEVDGFSKDPRLDAMRQIFSRGTSLEEDKQGRFTLPGWLISYANIKKNVVSIGMNNRVELWDEDTWNKYDSEIDADTLFGGNVR
;
A
#
# COMPACT_ATOMS: atom_id res chain seq x y z
N MET A 1 -8.38 14.83 -2.38
CA MET A 1 -7.58 14.01 -1.47
C MET A 1 -6.11 14.19 -1.81
N PHE A 2 -5.33 14.60 -0.84
CA PHE A 2 -3.88 14.75 -1.04
C PHE A 2 -3.16 14.25 0.21
N LEU A 3 -2.65 13.03 0.13
CA LEU A 3 -1.95 12.40 1.25
C LEU A 3 -0.45 12.56 1.08
N SER A 4 0.23 12.97 2.14
CA SER A 4 1.68 13.12 2.18
C SER A 4 2.18 12.93 3.60
N GLY A 5 3.48 12.79 3.74
CA GLY A 5 4.12 12.65 5.04
C GLY A 5 4.48 11.21 5.36
N ARG A 6 5.35 11.07 6.34
CA ARG A 6 5.88 9.79 6.79
C ARG A 6 5.64 9.64 8.29
N TYR A 7 5.23 8.45 8.69
CA TYR A 7 5.02 8.11 10.10
C TYR A 7 5.65 6.77 10.42
N ASN A 8 6.39 6.71 11.51
CA ASN A 8 6.95 5.46 12.01
C ASN A 8 6.07 4.95 13.15
N HIS A 9 5.65 3.71 13.05
CA HIS A 9 4.82 3.08 14.08
C HIS A 9 5.05 1.57 14.06
N GLN A 10 4.21 0.80 14.74
CA GLN A 10 4.44 -0.63 14.91
C GLN A 10 3.18 -1.43 14.64
N VAL A 11 3.36 -2.64 14.13
CA VAL A 11 2.33 -3.66 14.10
C VAL A 11 2.54 -4.57 15.32
N ASP A 12 1.47 -5.00 15.95
CA ASP A 12 1.58 -5.90 17.08
C ASP A 12 1.76 -7.36 16.62
N ASP A 13 1.94 -8.28 17.55
CA ASP A 13 2.20 -9.68 17.25
C ASP A 13 0.99 -10.41 16.65
N LYS A 14 -0.18 -9.80 16.67
CA LYS A 14 -1.39 -10.32 16.02
C LYS A 14 -1.67 -9.66 14.67
N GLY A 15 -0.75 -8.87 14.16
CA GLY A 15 -0.90 -8.19 12.88
C GLY A 15 -1.78 -6.95 12.92
N ARG A 16 -2.04 -6.40 14.11
CA ARG A 16 -2.91 -5.23 14.24
C ARG A 16 -2.08 -3.96 14.18
N ILE A 17 -2.60 -2.97 13.46
CA ILE A 17 -1.92 -1.71 13.22
C ILE A 17 -2.92 -0.56 13.33
N ARG A 18 -2.47 0.59 13.81
CA ARG A 18 -3.23 1.83 13.76
C ARG A 18 -2.75 2.64 12.56
N ILE A 19 -3.69 3.07 11.74
CA ILE A 19 -3.35 3.99 10.65
C ILE A 19 -3.28 5.39 11.27
N PRO A 20 -2.22 6.17 10.98
CA PRO A 20 -2.14 7.54 11.50
C PRO A 20 -3.41 8.32 11.23
N ALA A 21 -3.87 9.06 12.24
CA ALA A 21 -5.13 9.79 12.18
C ALA A 21 -5.21 10.71 10.96
N LYS A 22 -4.08 11.29 10.57
CA LYS A 22 -4.00 12.16 9.39
C LYS A 22 -4.45 11.46 8.12
N PHE A 23 -4.18 10.16 7.98
CA PHE A 23 -4.55 9.39 6.80
C PHE A 23 -5.93 8.74 6.92
N LYS A 24 -6.34 8.47 8.14
CA LYS A 24 -7.55 7.69 8.41
C LYS A 24 -8.81 8.34 7.87
N ASP A 25 -8.94 9.65 8.00
CA ASP A 25 -10.12 10.37 7.52
C ASP A 25 -10.28 10.22 6.00
N ALA A 26 -9.17 10.25 5.28
CA ALA A 26 -9.20 10.11 3.83
C ALA A 26 -9.44 8.67 3.39
N LEU A 27 -8.97 7.70 4.16
CA LEU A 27 -9.10 6.29 3.81
C LEU A 27 -10.46 5.68 4.19
N GLY A 28 -11.12 6.27 5.19
CA GLY A 28 -12.40 5.75 5.68
C GLY A 28 -12.23 4.58 6.64
N SER A 29 -13.35 4.00 7.06
CA SER A 29 -13.37 2.92 8.07
C SER A 29 -13.12 1.52 7.48
N HIS A 30 -13.18 1.38 6.16
CA HIS A 30 -12.99 0.11 5.47
C HIS A 30 -12.00 0.28 4.31
N PRO A 31 -10.75 0.66 4.59
CA PRO A 31 -9.79 0.85 3.50
C PRO A 31 -9.48 -0.48 2.82
N TYR A 32 -9.16 -0.40 1.54
CA TYR A 32 -8.76 -1.56 0.76
C TYR A 32 -7.24 -1.64 0.73
N VAL A 33 -6.69 -2.79 1.07
CA VAL A 33 -5.25 -3.02 1.07
C VAL A 33 -4.89 -4.11 0.08
N THR A 34 -3.79 -3.92 -0.65
CA THR A 34 -3.25 -4.95 -1.54
C THR A 34 -1.75 -4.79 -1.68
N VAL A 35 -1.15 -5.68 -2.46
CA VAL A 35 0.30 -5.65 -2.71
C VAL A 35 0.67 -4.44 -3.55
N GLY A 36 1.80 -3.82 -3.22
CA GLY A 36 2.36 -2.71 -3.97
C GLY A 36 3.71 -3.07 -4.56
N GLN A 37 4.34 -2.11 -5.21
CA GLN A 37 5.67 -2.28 -5.77
C GLN A 37 6.73 -2.28 -4.67
N ASN A 38 7.86 -2.91 -4.95
CA ASN A 38 9.00 -2.98 -4.03
C ASN A 38 8.67 -3.61 -2.68
N HIS A 39 7.71 -4.54 -2.68
CA HIS A 39 7.29 -5.26 -1.48
C HIS A 39 6.68 -4.37 -0.40
N CYS A 40 6.06 -3.25 -0.78
CA CYS A 40 5.22 -2.51 0.14
C CYS A 40 3.74 -2.89 -0.04
N LEU A 41 2.88 -2.38 0.83
CA LEU A 41 1.44 -2.53 0.71
C LEU A 41 0.83 -1.19 0.32
N TYR A 42 -0.13 -1.23 -0.59
CA TYR A 42 -0.92 -0.05 -0.96
C TYR A 42 -2.25 -0.08 -0.21
N VAL A 43 -2.58 1.03 0.43
CA VAL A 43 -3.84 1.18 1.16
C VAL A 43 -4.60 2.34 0.54
N PHE A 44 -5.82 2.06 0.08
CA PHE A 44 -6.70 3.02 -0.58
C PHE A 44 -8.01 3.16 0.18
N SER A 45 -8.70 4.28 0.00
CA SER A 45 -10.14 4.29 0.27
C SER A 45 -10.83 3.33 -0.70
N GLN A 46 -12.05 2.88 -0.37
CA GLN A 46 -12.81 2.01 -1.28
C GLN A 46 -13.03 2.68 -2.63
N GLU A 47 -13.37 3.96 -2.64
CA GLU A 47 -13.61 4.70 -3.87
C GLU A 47 -12.36 4.78 -4.75
N GLU A 48 -11.22 5.10 -4.14
CA GLU A 48 -9.96 5.21 -4.88
C GLU A 48 -9.51 3.84 -5.41
N ALA A 49 -9.68 2.78 -4.62
CA ALA A 49 -9.35 1.44 -5.09
C ALA A 49 -10.16 1.08 -6.34
N GLN A 50 -11.47 1.30 -6.30
CA GLN A 50 -12.33 1.01 -7.44
C GLN A 50 -11.95 1.84 -8.67
N ARG A 51 -11.72 3.14 -8.48
CA ARG A 51 -11.36 4.03 -9.58
C ARG A 51 -10.02 3.64 -10.22
N ILE A 52 -8.98 3.47 -9.41
CA ILE A 52 -7.64 3.19 -9.91
C ILE A 52 -7.55 1.82 -10.58
N LEU A 53 -8.14 0.81 -9.95
CA LEU A 53 -8.09 -0.54 -10.50
C LEU A 53 -8.94 -0.67 -11.75
N SER A 54 -10.08 0.04 -11.82
CA SER A 54 -10.89 0.08 -13.03
C SER A 54 -10.17 0.81 -14.17
N ASP A 55 -9.54 1.93 -13.88
CA ASP A 55 -8.79 2.68 -14.89
C ASP A 55 -7.64 1.86 -15.45
N ARG A 56 -6.96 1.11 -14.58
CA ARG A 56 -5.78 0.37 -15.00
C ARG A 56 -6.10 -0.96 -15.66
N PHE A 57 -7.14 -1.64 -15.23
CA PHE A 57 -7.40 -3.02 -15.61
C PHE A 57 -8.79 -3.25 -16.21
N GLY A 58 -9.65 -2.24 -16.25
CA GLY A 58 -11.04 -2.42 -16.69
C GLY A 58 -11.20 -2.91 -18.12
N GLU A 59 -10.22 -2.66 -18.98
CA GLU A 59 -10.21 -3.10 -20.37
C GLU A 59 -9.55 -4.47 -20.59
N VAL A 60 -8.98 -5.04 -19.54
CA VAL A 60 -8.32 -6.33 -19.65
C VAL A 60 -9.36 -7.43 -19.66
N ASP A 61 -9.38 -8.19 -20.74
CA ASP A 61 -10.29 -9.30 -20.85
C ASP A 61 -9.55 -10.60 -20.51
N GLY A 62 -10.28 -11.56 -19.91
CA GLY A 62 -9.68 -12.78 -19.42
C GLY A 62 -9.35 -13.82 -20.51
N PHE A 63 -9.68 -13.52 -21.76
CA PHE A 63 -9.50 -14.44 -22.88
C PHE A 63 -8.33 -14.05 -23.78
N SER A 64 -7.76 -12.89 -23.58
CA SER A 64 -6.60 -12.44 -24.35
C SER A 64 -5.31 -12.69 -23.59
N LYS A 65 -4.17 -12.68 -24.31
CA LYS A 65 -2.85 -12.79 -23.71
C LYS A 65 -2.32 -11.41 -23.30
N ASP A 66 -3.07 -10.73 -22.45
CA ASP A 66 -2.65 -9.43 -21.95
C ASP A 66 -1.67 -9.63 -20.79
N PRO A 67 -0.45 -9.06 -20.87
CA PRO A 67 0.53 -9.20 -19.77
C PRO A 67 0.05 -8.62 -18.45
N ARG A 68 -0.95 -7.73 -18.47
CA ARG A 68 -1.53 -7.18 -17.24
C ARG A 68 -2.33 -8.21 -16.44
N LEU A 69 -2.71 -9.34 -17.04
CA LEU A 69 -3.46 -10.37 -16.34
C LEU A 69 -2.73 -10.93 -15.13
N ASP A 70 -1.41 -11.11 -15.25
CA ASP A 70 -0.63 -11.62 -14.11
C ASP A 70 -0.61 -10.63 -12.95
N ALA A 71 -0.44 -9.35 -13.26
CA ALA A 71 -0.50 -8.29 -12.25
C ALA A 71 -1.89 -8.24 -11.60
N MET A 72 -2.95 -8.33 -12.41
CA MET A 72 -4.32 -8.37 -11.89
C MET A 72 -4.52 -9.52 -10.91
N ARG A 73 -4.08 -10.71 -11.28
CA ARG A 73 -4.22 -11.88 -10.41
C ARG A 73 -3.53 -11.68 -9.07
N GLN A 74 -2.32 -11.09 -9.08
CA GLN A 74 -1.60 -10.83 -7.85
C GLN A 74 -2.27 -9.75 -7.01
N ILE A 75 -2.67 -8.66 -7.62
CA ILE A 75 -3.30 -7.54 -6.92
C ILE A 75 -4.64 -7.93 -6.33
N PHE A 76 -5.51 -8.53 -7.15
CA PHE A 76 -6.87 -8.86 -6.71
C PHE A 76 -6.92 -10.07 -5.77
N SER A 77 -6.07 -11.08 -5.98
CA SER A 77 -6.08 -12.27 -5.12
C SER A 77 -5.57 -11.97 -3.71
N ARG A 78 -4.72 -10.96 -3.56
CA ARG A 78 -4.14 -10.59 -2.26
C ARG A 78 -4.82 -9.40 -1.62
N GLY A 79 -5.68 -8.71 -2.36
CA GLY A 79 -6.37 -7.54 -1.85
C GLY A 79 -7.54 -7.89 -0.96
N THR A 80 -7.79 -7.04 0.02
CA THR A 80 -8.94 -7.19 0.91
C THR A 80 -9.29 -5.86 1.54
N SER A 81 -10.54 -5.73 1.97
CA SER A 81 -10.99 -4.59 2.76
C SER A 81 -10.67 -4.85 4.22
N LEU A 82 -10.14 -3.84 4.89
CA LEU A 82 -9.84 -3.89 6.32
C LEU A 82 -11.02 -3.33 7.10
N GLU A 83 -11.25 -3.88 8.29
CA GLU A 83 -12.25 -3.37 9.21
C GLU A 83 -11.59 -2.83 10.46
N GLU A 84 -12.00 -1.64 10.87
CA GLU A 84 -11.53 -1.03 12.10
C GLU A 84 -12.18 -1.71 13.30
N ASP A 85 -11.39 -2.11 14.28
CA ASP A 85 -11.93 -2.66 15.53
C ASP A 85 -12.35 -1.52 16.48
N LYS A 86 -12.90 -1.89 17.63
CA LYS A 86 -13.40 -0.92 18.61
C LYS A 86 -12.31 -0.03 19.20
N GLN A 87 -11.05 -0.41 19.03
CA GLN A 87 -9.90 0.35 19.53
C GLN A 87 -9.18 1.11 18.42
N GLY A 88 -9.79 1.19 17.24
CA GLY A 88 -9.23 1.94 16.13
C GLY A 88 -8.09 1.23 15.41
N ARG A 89 -7.99 -0.08 15.52
CA ARG A 89 -6.93 -0.87 14.90
C ARG A 89 -7.49 -1.64 13.71
N PHE A 90 -6.60 -1.93 12.77
CA PHE A 90 -6.88 -2.78 11.60
C PHE A 90 -5.99 -4.00 11.68
N THR A 91 -6.51 -5.17 11.33
CA THR A 91 -5.71 -6.39 11.27
C THR A 91 -5.25 -6.63 9.84
N LEU A 92 -3.93 -6.63 9.63
CA LEU A 92 -3.36 -6.98 8.34
C LEU A 92 -3.34 -8.50 8.19
N PRO A 93 -3.85 -9.03 7.06
CA PRO A 93 -3.77 -10.47 6.80
C PRO A 93 -2.32 -10.96 6.79
N GLY A 94 -2.13 -12.19 7.25
CA GLY A 94 -0.79 -12.79 7.31
C GLY A 94 -0.08 -12.84 5.97
N TRP A 95 -0.82 -13.08 4.88
CA TRP A 95 -0.22 -13.13 3.54
C TRP A 95 0.31 -11.77 3.07
N LEU A 96 -0.28 -10.66 3.53
CA LEU A 96 0.23 -9.33 3.22
C LEU A 96 1.44 -8.98 4.08
N ILE A 97 1.42 -9.36 5.35
CA ILE A 97 2.57 -9.19 6.24
C ILE A 97 3.77 -9.96 5.67
N SER A 98 3.55 -11.18 5.21
CA SER A 98 4.61 -11.99 4.60
C SER A 98 5.13 -11.37 3.30
N TYR A 99 4.24 -10.91 2.44
CA TYR A 99 4.63 -10.29 1.18
C TYR A 99 5.54 -9.08 1.42
N ALA A 100 5.17 -8.24 2.36
CA ALA A 100 5.91 -7.01 2.66
C ALA A 100 7.05 -7.24 3.66
N ASN A 101 7.22 -8.47 4.12
CA ASN A 101 8.25 -8.82 5.10
C ASN A 101 8.21 -7.92 6.34
N ILE A 102 7.01 -7.58 6.77
CA ILE A 102 6.82 -6.72 7.94
C ILE A 102 7.12 -7.53 9.19
N LYS A 103 8.04 -7.02 10.00
CA LYS A 103 8.43 -7.64 11.27
C LYS A 103 7.71 -6.99 12.43
N LYS A 104 8.04 -5.76 12.73
CA LYS A 104 7.42 -5.02 13.83
C LYS A 104 7.31 -3.54 13.50
N ASN A 105 8.40 -2.94 13.05
CA ASN A 105 8.45 -1.51 12.78
C ASN A 105 7.99 -1.23 11.36
N VAL A 106 7.06 -0.30 11.23
CA VAL A 106 6.40 0.03 9.98
C VAL A 106 6.59 1.50 9.67
N VAL A 107 6.78 1.80 8.41
CA VAL A 107 6.75 3.16 7.89
C VAL A 107 5.50 3.31 7.03
N SER A 108 4.66 4.28 7.36
CA SER A 108 3.49 4.64 6.57
C SER A 108 3.78 5.94 5.83
N ILE A 109 3.54 5.95 4.55
CA ILE A 109 3.84 7.08 3.69
C ILE A 109 2.59 7.49 2.92
N GLY A 110 2.23 8.77 3.01
CA GLY A 110 1.16 9.31 2.18
C GLY A 110 1.67 9.56 0.77
N MET A 111 1.01 8.97 -0.21
CA MET A 111 1.41 9.01 -1.61
C MET A 111 0.27 9.55 -2.48
N ASN A 112 -0.17 10.76 -2.18
CA ASN A 112 -1.24 11.47 -2.89
C ASN A 112 -2.60 10.78 -2.74
N ASN A 113 -2.84 9.70 -3.45
CA ASN A 113 -4.13 9.00 -3.49
C ASN A 113 -4.15 7.70 -2.70
N ARG A 114 -3.07 7.38 -2.00
CA ARG A 114 -2.95 6.16 -1.21
C ARG A 114 -1.98 6.33 -0.08
N VAL A 115 -2.00 5.38 0.82
CA VAL A 115 -0.95 5.21 1.84
C VAL A 115 -0.16 3.97 1.46
N GLU A 116 1.15 4.01 1.63
CA GLU A 116 2.01 2.85 1.50
C GLU A 116 2.49 2.42 2.87
N LEU A 117 2.41 1.12 3.14
CA LEU A 117 2.95 0.53 4.35
C LEU A 117 4.20 -0.26 4.00
N TRP A 118 5.29 0.06 4.66
CA TRP A 118 6.58 -0.56 4.42
C TRP A 118 7.11 -1.14 5.74
N ASP A 119 7.80 -2.28 5.65
CA ASP A 119 8.69 -2.65 6.74
C ASP A 119 9.80 -1.60 6.84
N GLU A 120 10.16 -1.20 8.05
CA GLU A 120 11.10 -0.10 8.24
C GLU A 120 12.46 -0.37 7.60
N ASP A 121 12.99 -1.57 7.74
CA ASP A 121 14.29 -1.90 7.13
C ASP A 121 14.23 -1.89 5.61
N THR A 122 13.15 -2.40 5.05
CA THR A 122 12.92 -2.38 3.60
C THR A 122 12.84 -0.96 3.09
N TRP A 123 12.12 -0.09 3.80
CA TRP A 123 12.02 1.32 3.44
C TRP A 123 13.38 2.01 3.49
N ASN A 124 14.12 1.80 4.57
CA ASN A 124 15.42 2.45 4.74
C ASN A 124 16.39 2.06 3.64
N LYS A 125 16.40 0.79 3.25
CA LYS A 125 17.22 0.32 2.16
C LYS A 125 16.81 0.97 0.83
N TYR A 126 15.53 0.95 0.52
CA TYR A 126 15.01 1.54 -0.70
C TYR A 126 15.32 3.04 -0.77
N ASP A 127 15.04 3.76 0.30
CA ASP A 127 15.24 5.21 0.37
C ASP A 127 16.71 5.58 0.22
N SER A 128 17.62 4.77 0.78
CA SER A 128 19.06 5.03 0.69
C SER A 128 19.62 4.85 -0.73
N GLU A 129 18.93 4.12 -1.59
CA GLU A 129 19.33 3.84 -2.96
C GLU A 129 18.84 4.89 -3.95
N ILE A 130 18.01 5.83 -3.51
CA ILE A 130 17.44 6.87 -4.36
C ILE A 130 18.33 8.11 -4.30
N ASP A 131 18.76 8.56 -5.49
CA ASP A 131 19.47 9.82 -5.62
C ASP A 131 18.44 10.95 -5.74
N ALA A 132 18.52 11.94 -4.86
CA ALA A 132 17.61 13.07 -4.85
C ALA A 132 17.59 13.84 -6.18
N ASP A 133 18.71 13.86 -6.91
CA ASP A 133 18.79 14.55 -8.20
C ASP A 133 17.88 13.90 -9.24
N THR A 134 17.61 12.61 -9.14
CA THR A 134 16.73 11.92 -10.10
C THR A 134 15.29 12.39 -10.00
N LEU A 135 14.89 12.97 -8.86
CA LEU A 135 13.52 13.45 -8.65
C LEU A 135 13.10 14.47 -9.70
N PHE A 136 14.05 15.23 -10.19
CA PHE A 136 13.80 16.28 -11.18
C PHE A 136 14.38 15.96 -12.54
N GLY A 137 14.70 14.68 -12.80
CA GLY A 137 15.22 14.23 -14.07
C GLY A 137 16.69 14.53 -14.29
N GLY A 138 17.40 15.01 -13.28
CA GLY A 138 18.79 15.44 -13.44
C GLY A 138 19.76 14.33 -13.81
N ASN A 139 19.51 13.10 -13.39
CA ASN A 139 20.38 11.96 -13.61
C ASN A 139 19.76 10.89 -14.51
N VAL A 140 18.76 11.24 -15.26
CA VAL A 140 18.17 10.31 -16.23
C VAL A 140 19.16 10.11 -17.38
N ARG A 141 19.51 8.88 -17.59
CA ARG A 141 20.47 8.48 -18.63
C ARG A 141 19.79 7.61 -19.67
#